data_1734909c88b1f491d33edb8fd69b8ec7
#
_entry.id   1734909c88b1f491d33edb8fd69b8ec7
#
_cell.length_a   1.000
_cell.length_b   1.000
_cell.length_c   1.000
_cell.angle_alpha   90.00
_cell.angle_beta   90.00
_cell.angle_gamma   90.00
#
_symmetry.space_group_name_H-M   'P 1'
#
loop_
_entity.id
_entity.type
_entity.pdbx_description
1 polymer ?
#
loop_
_entity_poly.entity_id
_entity_poly.type
_entity_poly.pdbx_seq_one_letter_code
_entity_poly.pdbx_strand_id
1 'polypeptide(L)'
;MKLKMKFSAIAVALTVLITPAFADAVFTLGNNPQPNEQNVLFTSNQTGSTVFGFTNQSNTQTQFSSTTDTLVVTSNGQAKVTAMDGLVNDITFSVPGHTFLDFILNPFKPANNNDLTITVTMSDGSTSSFGPYGSTNGNNFLTITTINNEAIASVTIDSAGGFQDLRQPRVSGISGVVPEPSSLLLLGSGVLGFATVLRRKRSR
;
A
#
# COMPACT_ATOMS: atom_id res chain seq x y z
N MET A 1 33.83 -37.32 50.76
CA MET A 1 33.70 -37.41 49.29
C MET A 1 32.62 -36.45 48.88
N LYS A 2 32.99 -35.25 48.36
CA LYS A 2 32.00 -34.19 47.97
C LYS A 2 31.78 -34.29 46.46
N LEU A 3 30.59 -34.73 46.09
CA LEU A 3 30.16 -34.83 44.71
C LEU A 3 29.82 -33.41 44.16
N LYS A 4 30.67 -32.88 43.28
CA LYS A 4 30.41 -31.61 42.58
C LYS A 4 29.54 -31.89 41.36
N MET A 5 28.25 -31.67 41.48
CA MET A 5 27.32 -31.65 40.32
C MET A 5 27.58 -30.42 39.46
N LYS A 6 28.13 -30.64 38.27
CA LYS A 6 28.22 -29.59 37.23
C LYS A 6 26.87 -29.53 36.52
N PHE A 7 26.10 -28.45 36.76
CA PHE A 7 24.93 -28.14 35.94
C PHE A 7 25.39 -27.50 34.62
N SER A 8 25.34 -28.26 33.53
CA SER A 8 25.44 -27.71 32.18
C SER A 8 24.13 -26.96 31.86
N ALA A 9 24.21 -25.66 31.71
CA ALA A 9 23.09 -24.85 31.21
C ALA A 9 22.99 -25.08 29.71
N ILE A 10 21.99 -25.85 29.26
CA ILE A 10 21.62 -25.95 27.85
C ILE A 10 20.84 -24.69 27.53
N ALA A 11 21.47 -23.77 26.83
CA ALA A 11 20.79 -22.61 26.19
C ALA A 11 20.08 -23.11 24.93
N VAL A 12 18.78 -23.40 25.02
CA VAL A 12 17.94 -23.64 23.84
C VAL A 12 17.72 -22.30 23.15
N ALA A 13 18.47 -22.03 22.09
CA ALA A 13 18.21 -20.92 21.18
C ALA A 13 16.97 -21.28 20.36
N LEU A 14 15.81 -20.73 20.75
CA LEU A 14 14.58 -20.81 19.97
C LEU A 14 14.73 -19.86 18.77
N THR A 15 15.29 -20.36 17.67
CA THR A 15 15.26 -19.65 16.39
C THR A 15 13.84 -19.72 15.83
N VAL A 16 13.07 -18.67 16.04
CA VAL A 16 11.80 -18.48 15.34
C VAL A 16 12.16 -18.22 13.87
N LEU A 17 11.96 -19.21 13.02
CA LEU A 17 11.98 -19.04 11.58
C LEU A 17 10.73 -18.22 11.19
N ILE A 18 10.89 -16.91 11.13
CA ILE A 18 9.91 -16.02 10.51
C ILE A 18 10.06 -16.25 9.01
N THR A 19 9.22 -17.10 8.43
CA THR A 19 9.04 -17.11 6.97
C THR A 19 8.41 -15.80 6.59
N PRO A 20 9.03 -14.98 5.73
CA PRO A 20 8.34 -13.80 5.19
C PRO A 20 7.09 -14.32 4.47
N ALA A 21 5.91 -13.92 4.92
CA ALA A 21 4.71 -14.03 4.12
C ALA A 21 4.90 -13.02 2.99
N PHE A 22 5.05 -13.50 1.75
CA PHE A 22 5.03 -12.60 0.60
C PHE A 22 3.59 -12.12 0.45
N ALA A 23 3.39 -10.84 0.65
CA ALA A 23 2.13 -10.18 0.36
C ALA A 23 1.98 -10.13 -1.16
N ASP A 24 0.95 -10.77 -1.69
CA ASP A 24 0.72 -10.86 -3.13
C ASP A 24 -0.51 -10.03 -3.52
N ALA A 25 -0.29 -9.08 -4.43
CA ALA A 25 -1.37 -8.44 -5.16
C ALA A 25 -1.74 -9.24 -6.41
N VAL A 26 -3.02 -9.36 -6.67
CA VAL A 26 -3.58 -9.98 -7.88
C VAL A 26 -4.02 -8.89 -8.84
N PHE A 27 -3.49 -8.92 -10.06
CA PHE A 27 -3.82 -7.99 -11.13
C PHE A 27 -4.77 -8.64 -12.13
N THR A 28 -5.97 -8.08 -12.27
CA THR A 28 -6.99 -8.57 -13.19
C THR A 28 -7.33 -7.50 -14.22
N LEU A 29 -7.11 -7.79 -15.49
CA LEU A 29 -7.49 -6.90 -16.58
C LEU A 29 -9.02 -6.71 -16.63
N GLY A 30 -9.45 -5.46 -16.75
CA GLY A 30 -10.86 -5.11 -16.82
C GLY A 30 -11.41 -4.55 -15.51
N ASN A 31 -12.67 -4.15 -15.61
CA ASN A 31 -13.45 -3.65 -14.50
C ASN A 31 -14.11 -4.84 -13.77
N ASN A 32 -13.54 -5.23 -12.64
CA ASN A 32 -14.07 -6.30 -11.79
C ASN A 32 -14.48 -5.72 -10.42
N PRO A 33 -15.71 -5.18 -10.28
CA PRO A 33 -16.17 -4.52 -9.07
C PRO A 33 -16.05 -5.40 -7.83
N GLN A 34 -15.52 -4.82 -6.76
CA GLN A 34 -15.34 -5.51 -5.49
C GLN A 34 -16.46 -5.12 -4.49
N PRO A 35 -16.76 -5.96 -3.49
CA PRO A 35 -17.74 -5.62 -2.46
C PRO A 35 -17.41 -4.30 -1.74
N ASN A 36 -18.42 -3.47 -1.50
CA ASN A 36 -18.30 -2.17 -0.82
C ASN A 36 -17.33 -1.18 -1.50
N GLU A 37 -17.15 -1.31 -2.80
CA GLU A 37 -16.34 -0.40 -3.60
C GLU A 37 -16.90 1.03 -3.57
N GLN A 38 -16.00 1.98 -3.43
CA GLN A 38 -16.31 3.40 -3.35
C GLN A 38 -15.61 4.16 -4.47
N ASN A 39 -16.34 5.07 -5.12
CA ASN A 39 -15.75 5.98 -6.09
C ASN A 39 -14.97 7.07 -5.36
N VAL A 40 -13.82 7.44 -5.90
CA VAL A 40 -13.12 8.65 -5.49
C VAL A 40 -13.71 9.85 -6.24
N LEU A 41 -13.96 10.95 -5.53
CA LEU A 41 -14.50 12.20 -6.06
C LEU A 41 -13.59 13.38 -5.69
N PHE A 42 -13.57 14.41 -6.54
CA PHE A 42 -12.95 15.69 -6.21
C PHE A 42 -14.03 16.74 -5.97
N THR A 43 -13.96 17.44 -4.84
CA THR A 43 -14.92 18.46 -4.40
C THR A 43 -14.48 19.88 -4.76
N SER A 44 -13.21 20.06 -5.12
CA SER A 44 -12.62 21.35 -5.51
C SER A 44 -11.59 21.18 -6.61
N ASN A 45 -11.33 22.23 -7.37
CA ASN A 45 -10.21 22.29 -8.29
C ASN A 45 -8.91 22.36 -7.49
N GLN A 46 -7.93 21.55 -7.86
CA GLN A 46 -6.62 21.53 -7.20
C GLN A 46 -5.52 21.42 -8.26
N THR A 47 -4.36 21.98 -7.93
CA THR A 47 -3.15 21.90 -8.74
C THR A 47 -1.95 21.79 -7.81
N GLY A 48 -1.07 20.82 -8.05
CA GLY A 48 0.15 20.59 -7.24
C GLY A 48 0.73 19.21 -7.45
N SER A 49 1.88 18.95 -6.85
CA SER A 49 2.45 17.58 -6.84
C SER A 49 1.60 16.60 -6.02
N THR A 50 0.67 17.11 -5.23
CA THR A 50 -0.27 16.33 -4.43
C THR A 50 -1.66 16.95 -4.52
N VAL A 51 -2.66 16.11 -4.79
CA VAL A 51 -4.08 16.49 -4.82
C VAL A 51 -4.91 15.49 -4.01
N PHE A 52 -6.03 15.93 -3.45
CA PHE A 52 -6.84 15.14 -2.54
C PHE A 52 -8.25 14.92 -3.08
N GLY A 53 -8.69 13.67 -3.02
CA GLY A 53 -10.07 13.28 -3.26
C GLY A 53 -10.74 12.74 -2.00
N PHE A 54 -12.00 12.34 -2.12
CA PHE A 54 -12.78 11.74 -1.04
C PHE A 54 -13.61 10.59 -1.59
N THR A 55 -13.74 9.54 -0.81
CA THR A 55 -14.63 8.43 -1.17
C THR A 55 -16.09 8.86 -1.03
N ASN A 56 -16.94 8.41 -1.97
CA ASN A 56 -18.34 8.86 -2.07
C ASN A 56 -19.26 8.34 -0.96
N GLN A 57 -18.88 7.29 -0.24
CA GLN A 57 -19.73 6.69 0.81
C GLN A 57 -19.20 7.02 2.21
N SER A 58 -17.94 6.72 2.49
CA SER A 58 -17.34 6.95 3.81
C SER A 58 -16.77 8.36 4.01
N ASN A 59 -16.70 9.16 2.95
CA ASN A 59 -16.04 10.48 2.94
C ASN A 59 -14.60 10.43 3.45
N THR A 60 -13.93 9.30 3.22
CA THR A 60 -12.52 9.13 3.59
C THR A 60 -11.63 9.87 2.61
N GLN A 61 -10.69 10.66 3.12
CA GLN A 61 -9.73 11.37 2.29
C GLN A 61 -8.81 10.40 1.57
N THR A 62 -8.63 10.63 0.27
CA THR A 62 -7.67 9.93 -0.59
C THR A 62 -6.64 10.92 -1.12
N GLN A 63 -5.47 10.43 -1.49
CA GLN A 63 -4.37 11.25 -1.97
C GLN A 63 -3.85 10.69 -3.30
N PHE A 64 -3.58 11.59 -4.23
CA PHE A 64 -2.80 11.33 -5.43
C PHE A 64 -1.57 12.23 -5.38
N SER A 65 -0.40 11.65 -5.59
CA SER A 65 0.86 12.40 -5.63
C SER A 65 1.70 11.97 -6.82
N SER A 66 2.52 12.89 -7.31
CA SER A 66 3.51 12.64 -8.35
C SER A 66 4.85 13.22 -7.92
N THR A 67 5.94 12.55 -8.31
CA THR A 67 7.31 13.01 -8.09
C THR A 67 7.83 13.80 -9.28
N THR A 68 7.23 13.64 -10.45
CA THR A 68 7.66 14.26 -11.70
C THR A 68 6.71 15.35 -12.20
N ASP A 69 5.39 15.24 -11.87
CA ASP A 69 4.36 16.05 -12.50
C ASP A 69 3.67 17.00 -11.53
N THR A 70 3.19 18.11 -12.06
CA THR A 70 2.20 18.95 -11.39
C THR A 70 0.80 18.43 -11.77
N LEU A 71 0.16 17.73 -10.85
CA LEU A 71 -1.18 17.17 -11.03
C LEU A 71 -2.25 18.26 -11.07
N VAL A 72 -3.28 18.03 -11.89
CA VAL A 72 -4.45 18.92 -12.02
C VAL A 72 -5.73 18.10 -11.91
N VAL A 73 -6.65 18.53 -11.06
CA VAL A 73 -7.98 17.96 -10.90
C VAL A 73 -9.06 19.04 -10.92
N THR A 74 -10.24 18.67 -11.35
CA THR A 74 -11.41 19.56 -11.39
C THR A 74 -12.56 18.97 -10.59
N SER A 75 -13.40 19.82 -10.01
CA SER A 75 -14.54 19.44 -9.17
C SER A 75 -15.76 18.98 -9.98
N ASN A 76 -15.62 17.93 -10.80
CA ASN A 76 -16.63 17.48 -11.76
C ASN A 76 -17.27 16.13 -11.43
N GLY A 77 -17.36 15.72 -10.18
CA GLY A 77 -17.91 14.40 -9.85
C GLY A 77 -16.87 13.29 -9.94
N GLN A 78 -16.93 12.40 -10.94
CA GLN A 78 -15.95 11.30 -11.03
C GLN A 78 -14.51 11.81 -11.14
N ALA A 79 -13.63 11.21 -10.35
CA ALA A 79 -12.24 11.62 -10.32
C ALA A 79 -11.58 11.44 -11.69
N LYS A 80 -10.92 12.51 -12.11
CA LYS A 80 -10.01 12.54 -13.23
C LYS A 80 -8.78 13.32 -12.79
N VAL A 81 -7.62 12.69 -12.84
CA VAL A 81 -6.33 13.31 -12.53
C VAL A 81 -5.52 13.42 -13.81
N THR A 82 -5.06 14.63 -14.11
CA THR A 82 -4.20 14.95 -15.27
C THR A 82 -2.91 15.59 -14.77
N ALA A 83 -1.92 15.74 -15.63
CA ALA A 83 -0.78 16.62 -15.40
C ALA A 83 -0.98 17.97 -16.12
N MET A 84 -0.29 19.02 -15.65
CA MET A 84 -0.38 20.37 -16.20
C MET A 84 0.13 20.46 -17.64
N ASP A 85 1.12 19.67 -18.00
CA ASP A 85 1.67 19.55 -19.35
C ASP A 85 0.88 18.57 -20.26
N GLY A 86 -0.12 17.88 -19.68
CA GLY A 86 -1.02 16.98 -20.38
C GLY A 86 -0.64 15.50 -20.36
N LEU A 87 0.51 15.12 -19.78
CA LEU A 87 0.96 13.74 -19.67
C LEU A 87 1.42 13.44 -18.24
N VAL A 88 0.79 12.45 -17.62
CA VAL A 88 1.17 11.94 -16.30
C VAL A 88 2.26 10.88 -16.48
N ASN A 89 3.45 11.09 -15.94
CA ASN A 89 4.56 10.15 -16.01
C ASN A 89 4.60 9.22 -14.80
N ASP A 90 4.30 9.75 -13.61
CA ASP A 90 4.09 8.93 -12.42
C ASP A 90 2.90 9.44 -11.61
N ILE A 91 2.18 8.53 -10.97
CA ILE A 91 1.14 8.88 -10.01
C ILE A 91 1.01 7.79 -8.96
N THR A 92 1.02 8.19 -7.70
CA THR A 92 0.81 7.31 -6.56
C THR A 92 -0.53 7.62 -5.90
N PHE A 93 -1.37 6.59 -5.76
CA PHE A 93 -2.60 6.62 -4.95
C PHE A 93 -2.34 6.08 -3.56
N SER A 94 -2.88 6.73 -2.55
CA SER A 94 -2.90 6.26 -1.16
C SER A 94 -4.11 6.81 -0.41
N VAL A 95 -4.36 6.24 0.77
CA VAL A 95 -5.39 6.70 1.70
C VAL A 95 -4.69 7.12 3.00
N PRO A 96 -4.50 8.42 3.26
CA PRO A 96 -3.72 8.90 4.38
C PRO A 96 -4.18 8.33 5.73
N GLY A 97 -3.27 7.69 6.47
CA GLY A 97 -3.57 7.06 7.76
C GLY A 97 -4.41 5.78 7.68
N HIS A 98 -4.57 5.21 6.48
CA HIS A 98 -5.34 4.00 6.24
C HIS A 98 -4.64 3.07 5.26
N THR A 99 -5.07 1.82 5.25
CA THR A 99 -4.79 0.84 4.20
C THR A 99 -6.09 0.47 3.50
N PHE A 100 -6.00 -0.25 2.39
CA PHE A 100 -7.16 -0.73 1.64
C PHE A 100 -6.90 -2.13 1.07
N LEU A 101 -7.94 -2.81 0.58
CA LEU A 101 -7.82 -4.20 0.09
C LEU A 101 -7.84 -4.32 -1.42
N ASP A 102 -8.47 -3.38 -2.10
CA ASP A 102 -8.52 -3.36 -3.55
C ASP A 102 -8.50 -1.95 -4.12
N PHE A 103 -8.07 -1.85 -5.38
CA PHE A 103 -8.06 -0.61 -6.12
C PHE A 103 -8.36 -0.87 -7.60
N ILE A 104 -9.29 -0.11 -8.16
CA ILE A 104 -9.58 -0.13 -9.59
C ILE A 104 -9.12 1.18 -10.20
N LEU A 105 -8.37 1.07 -11.27
CA LEU A 105 -7.80 2.19 -12.00
C LEU A 105 -8.13 2.10 -13.49
N ASN A 106 -8.16 3.25 -14.16
CA ASN A 106 -8.40 3.35 -15.59
C ASN A 106 -7.48 4.42 -16.20
N PRO A 107 -6.21 4.08 -16.49
CA PRO A 107 -5.29 4.98 -17.19
C PRO A 107 -5.75 5.14 -18.63
N PHE A 108 -5.79 6.37 -19.11
CA PHE A 108 -6.33 6.69 -20.43
C PHE A 108 -5.26 7.26 -21.36
N LYS A 109 -5.23 6.74 -22.59
CA LYS A 109 -4.33 7.18 -23.67
C LYS A 109 -2.86 7.29 -23.24
N PRO A 110 -2.16 6.20 -22.96
CA PRO A 110 -0.72 6.25 -22.83
C PRO A 110 -0.11 6.70 -24.15
N ALA A 111 0.96 7.47 -24.06
CA ALA A 111 1.68 7.96 -25.23
C ALA A 111 2.29 6.82 -26.05
N ASN A 112 2.72 5.77 -25.37
CA ASN A 112 3.23 4.55 -25.97
C ASN A 112 2.42 3.34 -25.51
N ASN A 113 2.16 2.40 -26.43
CA ASN A 113 1.58 1.11 -26.06
C ASN A 113 2.57 0.30 -25.22
N ASN A 114 2.06 -0.38 -24.20
CA ASN A 114 2.84 -1.25 -23.30
C ASN A 114 3.92 -0.50 -22.47
N ASP A 115 3.60 0.67 -21.97
CA ASP A 115 4.54 1.52 -21.25
C ASP A 115 4.21 1.67 -19.74
N LEU A 116 3.03 1.23 -19.32
CA LEU A 116 2.61 1.36 -17.94
C LEU A 116 3.19 0.25 -17.07
N THR A 117 3.78 0.63 -15.95
CA THR A 117 4.13 -0.28 -14.86
C THR A 117 3.33 0.11 -13.62
N ILE A 118 2.63 -0.84 -13.05
CA ILE A 118 1.86 -0.67 -11.83
C ILE A 118 2.59 -1.37 -10.69
N THR A 119 2.91 -0.62 -9.64
CA THR A 119 3.55 -1.16 -8.43
C THR A 119 2.63 -0.98 -7.24
N VAL A 120 2.31 -2.08 -6.57
CA VAL A 120 1.56 -2.11 -5.33
C VAL A 120 2.53 -2.23 -4.18
N THR A 121 2.45 -1.31 -3.23
CA THR A 121 3.19 -1.40 -1.96
C THR A 121 2.21 -1.83 -0.87
N MET A 122 2.54 -2.94 -0.22
CA MET A 122 1.75 -3.48 0.88
C MET A 122 2.08 -2.79 2.20
N SER A 123 1.25 -2.97 3.21
CA SER A 123 1.43 -2.35 4.52
C SER A 123 2.68 -2.83 5.28
N ASP A 124 3.20 -4.00 4.96
CA ASP A 124 4.45 -4.55 5.49
C ASP A 124 5.71 -4.03 4.76
N GLY A 125 5.52 -3.22 3.70
CA GLY A 125 6.58 -2.68 2.86
C GLY A 125 6.98 -3.58 1.69
N SER A 126 6.42 -4.77 1.54
CA SER A 126 6.62 -5.60 0.35
C SER A 126 5.97 -4.97 -0.88
N THR A 127 6.44 -5.33 -2.06
CA THR A 127 5.94 -4.79 -3.32
C THR A 127 5.63 -5.88 -4.33
N SER A 128 4.55 -5.69 -5.09
CA SER A 128 4.21 -6.49 -6.26
C SER A 128 4.08 -5.57 -7.46
N SER A 129 4.57 -5.98 -8.64
CA SER A 129 4.52 -5.16 -9.85
C SER A 129 3.87 -5.90 -11.00
N PHE A 130 3.15 -5.16 -11.84
CA PHE A 130 2.49 -5.62 -13.04
C PHE A 130 2.84 -4.70 -14.21
N GLY A 131 3.36 -5.28 -15.27
CA GLY A 131 3.72 -4.56 -16.49
C GLY A 131 4.81 -5.30 -17.28
N PRO A 132 5.12 -4.78 -18.49
CA PRO A 132 4.52 -3.61 -19.12
C PRO A 132 3.04 -3.83 -19.48
N TYR A 133 2.19 -2.89 -19.11
CA TYR A 133 0.76 -2.94 -19.36
C TYR A 133 0.41 -2.03 -20.54
N GLY A 134 -0.17 -2.64 -21.56
CA GLY A 134 -0.63 -1.92 -22.74
C GLY A 134 -2.04 -1.40 -22.55
N SER A 135 -2.22 -0.12 -22.81
CA SER A 135 -3.55 0.44 -22.85
C SER A 135 -3.87 1.05 -24.23
N THR A 136 -5.14 1.04 -24.59
CA THR A 136 -5.65 1.53 -25.86
C THR A 136 -6.37 2.88 -25.68
N ASN A 137 -6.84 3.46 -26.77
CA ASN A 137 -7.70 4.67 -26.76
C ASN A 137 -9.12 4.40 -26.22
N GLY A 138 -9.25 3.56 -25.21
CA GLY A 138 -10.53 3.16 -24.63
C GLY A 138 -10.46 3.07 -23.11
N ASN A 139 -11.40 2.32 -22.55
CA ASN A 139 -11.36 1.99 -21.13
C ASN A 139 -10.28 0.91 -20.89
N ASN A 140 -9.32 1.24 -20.07
CA ASN A 140 -8.20 0.38 -19.71
C ASN A 140 -8.26 0.06 -18.21
N PHE A 141 -9.38 -0.51 -17.79
CA PHE A 141 -9.52 -0.87 -16.39
C PHE A 141 -8.55 -1.98 -16.01
N LEU A 142 -7.93 -1.78 -14.87
CA LEU A 142 -7.19 -2.80 -14.14
C LEU A 142 -7.74 -2.85 -12.72
N THR A 143 -8.08 -4.04 -12.27
CA THR A 143 -8.49 -4.31 -10.90
C THR A 143 -7.34 -4.95 -10.15
N ILE A 144 -6.97 -4.38 -9.03
CA ILE A 144 -5.97 -4.88 -8.10
C ILE A 144 -6.71 -5.36 -6.86
N THR A 145 -6.46 -6.60 -6.46
CA THR A 145 -6.98 -7.18 -5.22
C THR A 145 -5.84 -7.82 -4.45
N THR A 146 -6.06 -8.13 -3.18
CA THR A 146 -5.07 -8.81 -2.36
C THR A 146 -5.48 -10.25 -2.04
N ILE A 147 -4.50 -11.12 -1.82
CA ILE A 147 -4.71 -12.47 -1.30
C ILE A 147 -4.80 -12.39 0.22
N ASN A 148 -5.66 -13.23 0.83
CA ASN A 148 -5.81 -13.34 2.28
C ASN A 148 -6.14 -12.04 3.03
N ASN A 149 -6.76 -11.06 2.35
CA ASN A 149 -7.06 -9.73 2.91
C ASN A 149 -5.82 -8.97 3.40
N GLU A 150 -4.70 -9.16 2.74
CA GLU A 150 -3.50 -8.36 3.00
C GLU A 150 -3.75 -6.89 2.64
N ALA A 151 -3.13 -5.99 3.37
CA ALA A 151 -3.44 -4.58 3.28
C ALA A 151 -2.50 -3.85 2.31
N ILE A 152 -3.06 -3.08 1.39
CA ILE A 152 -2.31 -2.19 0.48
C ILE A 152 -2.08 -0.84 1.16
N ALA A 153 -0.85 -0.34 1.12
CA ALA A 153 -0.50 1.01 1.57
C ALA A 153 -0.61 2.02 0.43
N SER A 154 -0.15 1.66 -0.79
CA SER A 154 -0.21 2.54 -1.96
C SER A 154 -0.14 1.77 -3.27
N VAL A 155 -0.58 2.42 -4.35
CA VAL A 155 -0.46 1.95 -5.73
C VAL A 155 0.19 3.06 -6.55
N THR A 156 1.31 2.76 -7.19
CA THR A 156 2.02 3.66 -8.09
C THR A 156 1.86 3.19 -9.53
N ILE A 157 1.61 4.12 -10.43
CA ILE A 157 1.56 3.92 -11.87
C ILE A 157 2.67 4.75 -12.48
N ASP A 158 3.59 4.10 -13.19
CA ASP A 158 4.72 4.72 -13.88
C ASP A 158 4.58 4.52 -15.39
N SER A 159 4.95 5.53 -16.16
CA SER A 159 5.01 5.50 -17.62
C SER A 159 6.12 6.39 -18.14
N ALA A 160 7.09 5.83 -18.85
CA ALA A 160 8.18 6.60 -19.42
C ALA A 160 7.72 7.59 -20.50
N GLY A 161 6.66 7.25 -21.24
CA GLY A 161 6.05 8.13 -22.23
C GLY A 161 4.90 8.99 -21.71
N GLY A 162 4.44 8.71 -20.51
CA GLY A 162 3.28 9.34 -19.92
C GLY A 162 1.94 8.82 -20.46
N PHE A 163 0.86 9.07 -19.72
CA PHE A 163 -0.53 8.83 -20.11
C PHE A 163 -1.36 10.09 -19.86
N GLN A 164 -2.46 10.25 -20.61
CA GLN A 164 -3.21 11.51 -20.60
C GLN A 164 -3.87 11.81 -19.26
N ASP A 165 -4.51 10.81 -18.65
CA ASP A 165 -5.18 10.97 -17.36
C ASP A 165 -5.46 9.61 -16.68
N LEU A 166 -5.61 9.63 -15.35
CA LEU A 166 -6.17 8.56 -14.55
C LEU A 166 -7.64 8.84 -14.29
N ARG A 167 -8.51 7.89 -14.69
CA ARG A 167 -9.97 8.04 -14.59
C ARG A 167 -10.58 7.06 -13.64
N GLN A 168 -11.68 7.47 -13.02
CA GLN A 168 -12.60 6.62 -12.27
C GLN A 168 -11.91 5.72 -11.25
N PRO A 169 -10.95 6.22 -10.45
CA PRO A 169 -10.35 5.42 -9.41
C PRO A 169 -11.40 5.02 -8.38
N ARG A 170 -11.35 3.74 -7.97
CA ARG A 170 -12.26 3.17 -6.99
C ARG A 170 -11.46 2.34 -6.00
N VAL A 171 -11.92 2.32 -4.76
CA VAL A 171 -11.23 1.67 -3.65
C VAL A 171 -12.23 0.98 -2.74
N SER A 172 -11.86 -0.17 -2.17
CA SER A 172 -12.64 -0.80 -1.11
C SER A 172 -11.77 -1.36 0.02
N GLY A 173 -12.43 -1.81 1.08
CA GLY A 173 -11.74 -2.40 2.22
C GLY A 173 -10.84 -1.42 2.96
N ILE A 174 -11.21 -0.12 3.01
CA ILE A 174 -10.43 0.90 3.73
C ILE A 174 -10.49 0.59 5.22
N SER A 175 -9.32 0.41 5.82
CA SER A 175 -9.15 0.14 7.26
C SER A 175 -8.09 1.06 7.83
N GLY A 176 -8.29 1.54 9.05
CA GLY A 176 -7.26 2.34 9.73
C GLY A 176 -5.97 1.53 9.85
N VAL A 177 -4.83 2.19 9.60
CA VAL A 177 -3.53 1.60 9.96
C VAL A 177 -3.52 1.43 11.46
N VAL A 178 -3.60 0.19 11.93
CA VAL A 178 -3.31 -0.13 13.32
C VAL A 178 -1.77 -0.10 13.42
N PRO A 179 -1.16 0.91 14.07
CA PRO A 179 0.28 0.88 14.29
C PRO A 179 0.58 -0.46 14.97
N GLU A 180 1.58 -1.18 14.47
CA GLU A 180 2.03 -2.41 15.13
C GLU A 180 2.19 -2.09 16.61
N PRO A 181 1.49 -2.82 17.49
CA PRO A 181 1.43 -2.37 18.88
C PRO A 181 2.86 -2.31 19.39
N SER A 182 3.24 -1.18 19.97
CA SER A 182 4.43 -1.05 20.82
C SER A 182 4.48 -2.12 21.93
N SER A 183 3.40 -2.91 22.05
CA SER A 183 3.30 -4.16 22.80
C SER A 183 4.37 -5.20 22.40
N LEU A 184 4.80 -5.30 21.15
CA LEU A 184 5.93 -6.17 20.77
C LEU A 184 7.26 -5.62 21.33
N LEU A 185 7.44 -4.29 21.26
CA LEU A 185 8.59 -3.61 21.87
C LEU A 185 8.51 -3.69 23.41
N LEU A 186 7.31 -3.53 23.96
CA LEU A 186 7.05 -3.63 25.39
C LEU A 186 7.21 -5.09 25.89
N LEU A 187 6.72 -6.06 25.14
CA LEU A 187 6.92 -7.48 25.42
C LEU A 187 8.41 -7.85 25.35
N GLY A 188 9.11 -7.41 24.30
CA GLY A 188 10.56 -7.64 24.15
C GLY A 188 11.36 -7.00 25.29
N SER A 189 11.06 -5.75 25.63
CA SER A 189 11.70 -5.04 26.76
C SER A 189 11.33 -5.65 28.11
N GLY A 190 10.09 -6.13 28.28
CA GLY A 190 9.62 -6.83 29.47
C GLY A 190 10.36 -8.14 29.70
N VAL A 191 10.51 -8.96 28.66
CA VAL A 191 11.24 -10.24 28.73
C VAL A 191 12.72 -10.00 29.06
N LEU A 192 13.36 -9.00 28.45
CA LEU A 192 14.74 -8.62 28.76
C LEU A 192 14.87 -8.11 30.22
N GLY A 193 13.91 -7.33 30.69
CA GLY A 193 13.84 -6.87 32.09
C GLY A 193 13.74 -8.04 33.07
N PHE A 194 12.85 -9.00 32.82
CA PHE A 194 12.71 -10.20 33.64
C PHE A 194 13.99 -11.06 33.66
N ALA A 195 14.64 -11.25 32.52
CA ALA A 195 15.88 -12.00 32.42
C ALA A 195 17.01 -11.39 33.25
N THR A 196 17.11 -10.06 33.31
CA THR A 196 18.11 -9.35 34.12
C THR A 196 17.85 -9.46 35.62
N VAL A 197 16.58 -9.41 36.05
CA VAL A 197 16.18 -9.59 37.47
C VAL A 197 16.47 -11.01 37.95
N LEU A 198 16.14 -12.02 37.14
CA LEU A 198 16.43 -13.43 37.49
C LEU A 198 17.93 -13.71 37.60
N ARG A 199 18.75 -13.09 36.74
CA ARG A 199 20.21 -13.23 36.78
C ARG A 199 20.80 -12.64 38.07
N ARG A 200 20.26 -11.47 38.52
CA ARG A 200 20.71 -10.79 39.75
C ARG A 200 20.38 -11.58 41.03
N LYS A 201 19.26 -12.33 41.04
CA LYS A 201 18.84 -13.17 42.18
C LYS A 201 19.66 -14.45 42.30
N ARG A 202 20.33 -14.91 41.23
CA ARG A 202 21.18 -16.11 41.20
C ARG A 202 22.63 -15.83 41.62
N SER A 203 23.06 -14.57 41.66
CA SER A 203 24.44 -14.17 42.02
C SER A 203 24.59 -13.71 43.48
N ARG A 204 23.52 -13.82 44.27
CA ARG A 204 23.52 -13.70 45.74
C ARG A 204 23.26 -15.06 46.37
#